data_6e1aac673b8bab4924568ee63fbf5d91
#
_entry.id   6e1aac673b8bab4924568ee63fbf5d91
#
_cell.length_a   1.000
_cell.length_b   1.000
_cell.length_c   1.000
_cell.angle_alpha   90.00
_cell.angle_beta   90.00
_cell.angle_gamma   90.00
#
_symmetry.space_group_name_H-M   'P 1'
#
loop_
_entity.id
_entity.type
_entity.pdbx_description
1 polymer ?
#
loop_
_entity_poly.entity_id
_entity_poly.type
_entity_poly.pdbx_seq_one_letter_code
_entity_poly.pdbx_strand_id
1 'polypeptide(L)'
;MNLCASIKMERDKYALILLTTICITYFVENFLRSAAGALTPILITELSISHGKMGLLISAFFFVYGIMQVPSGILSDALGARKTIIVFTALTVVGVFIFWISHSYNLLAVAQLMIGIGCSVFYINAVKLVSTWFPTDRKATAIGILSAASGLGNFVAYMGFPLAVERFGDWRTLYLVMSLILVVNWVMNFFVLKEKEEIVVAGPHLSGSSIFRNLIDTITDRRLLPFIAGYMLASFSWVFLNWLPQFLIDVKGFDYITAGQVASAGSIAGIPGCIVIAAISDKLKKRKTPIVIFSSIYTMLLFIFLWMPSSLPNLVFLVMGFSLTFMVSFWVLFFSMIPETLPPEKAGVGLGLVNGLGTIGFSFIAPLYGGLVDATGKYYASNSLLLGGAILMTIIFTVFLKESYGGLSKNSHVELNQ
;
A
#
# COMPACT_ATOMS: atom_id res chain seq x y z
N MET A 1 -4.91 -44.66 -10.28
CA MET A 1 -4.70 -43.79 -9.09
C MET A 1 -3.40 -42.97 -9.11
N ASN A 2 -2.31 -43.49 -9.67
CA ASN A 2 -1.00 -42.82 -9.67
C ASN A 2 -0.88 -41.57 -10.58
N LEU A 3 -1.54 -41.54 -11.74
CA LEU A 3 -1.41 -40.44 -12.70
C LEU A 3 -2.06 -39.13 -12.20
N CYS A 4 -3.27 -39.20 -11.64
CA CYS A 4 -3.96 -38.03 -11.07
C CYS A 4 -3.20 -37.48 -9.86
N ALA A 5 -2.60 -38.31 -9.03
CA ALA A 5 -1.78 -37.89 -7.90
C ALA A 5 -0.49 -37.18 -8.36
N SER A 6 0.16 -37.70 -9.43
CA SER A 6 1.35 -37.09 -10.03
C SER A 6 1.04 -35.70 -10.63
N ILE A 7 -0.03 -35.58 -11.41
CA ILE A 7 -0.47 -34.31 -12.02
C ILE A 7 -0.82 -33.28 -10.93
N LYS A 8 -1.50 -33.69 -9.87
CA LYS A 8 -1.84 -32.82 -8.73
C LYS A 8 -0.57 -32.33 -8.02
N MET A 9 0.40 -33.21 -7.80
CA MET A 9 1.67 -32.87 -7.14
C MET A 9 2.51 -31.91 -7.98
N GLU A 10 2.56 -32.06 -9.30
CA GLU A 10 3.25 -31.12 -10.19
C GLU A 10 2.57 -29.75 -10.22
N ARG A 11 1.23 -29.72 -10.22
CA ARG A 11 0.45 -28.48 -10.14
C ARG A 11 0.68 -27.76 -8.81
N ASP A 12 0.71 -28.47 -7.69
CA ASP A 12 0.93 -27.87 -6.38
C ASP A 12 2.36 -27.30 -6.25
N LYS A 13 3.37 -28.01 -6.78
CA LYS A 13 4.75 -27.51 -6.86
C LYS A 13 4.85 -26.24 -7.70
N TYR A 14 4.22 -26.25 -8.87
CA TYR A 14 4.20 -25.06 -9.73
C TYR A 14 3.52 -23.86 -9.06
N ALA A 15 2.38 -24.06 -8.40
CA ALA A 15 1.66 -23.00 -7.68
C ALA A 15 2.53 -22.38 -6.57
N LEU A 16 3.34 -23.19 -5.86
CA LEU A 16 4.28 -22.67 -4.86
C LEU A 16 5.43 -21.87 -5.47
N ILE A 17 6.01 -22.33 -6.57
CA ILE A 17 7.07 -21.59 -7.29
C ILE A 17 6.52 -20.26 -7.80
N LEU A 18 5.33 -20.26 -8.39
CA LEU A 18 4.63 -19.03 -8.83
C LEU A 18 4.42 -18.06 -7.66
N LEU A 19 3.88 -18.56 -6.54
CA LEU A 19 3.65 -17.73 -5.36
C LEU A 19 4.97 -17.13 -4.83
N THR A 20 6.03 -17.92 -4.73
CA THR A 20 7.34 -17.45 -4.26
C THR A 20 7.88 -16.35 -5.19
N THR A 21 7.83 -16.57 -6.51
CA THR A 21 8.30 -15.59 -7.50
C THR A 21 7.50 -14.27 -7.41
N ILE A 22 6.18 -14.37 -7.29
CA ILE A 22 5.31 -13.20 -7.11
C ILE A 22 5.59 -12.50 -5.77
N CYS A 23 5.79 -13.26 -4.68
CA CYS A 23 6.11 -12.67 -3.37
C CYS A 23 7.44 -11.92 -3.38
N ILE A 24 8.48 -12.43 -4.07
CA ILE A 24 9.76 -11.72 -4.20
C ILE A 24 9.58 -10.40 -4.96
N THR A 25 8.86 -10.39 -6.08
CA THR A 25 8.56 -9.14 -6.80
C THR A 25 7.85 -8.16 -5.89
N TYR A 26 6.79 -8.59 -5.21
CA TYR A 26 5.97 -7.72 -4.36
C TYR A 26 6.72 -7.21 -3.13
N PHE A 27 7.60 -8.04 -2.57
CA PHE A 27 8.54 -7.64 -1.52
C PHE A 27 9.43 -6.48 -1.96
N VAL A 28 10.10 -6.62 -3.14
CA VAL A 28 11.00 -5.56 -3.65
C VAL A 28 10.21 -4.31 -4.03
N GLU A 29 9.04 -4.42 -4.64
CA GLU A 29 8.20 -3.27 -4.97
C GLU A 29 7.79 -2.47 -3.72
N ASN A 30 7.45 -3.14 -2.61
CA ASN A 30 7.13 -2.45 -1.37
C ASN A 30 8.37 -1.87 -0.67
N PHE A 31 9.52 -2.51 -0.80
CA PHE A 31 10.79 -1.91 -0.43
C PHE A 31 11.01 -0.59 -1.17
N LEU A 32 10.85 -0.57 -2.50
CA LEU A 32 11.00 0.63 -3.34
C LEU A 32 9.97 1.72 -3.00
N ARG A 33 8.74 1.33 -2.71
CA ARG A 33 7.65 2.22 -2.27
C ARG A 33 8.00 2.98 -0.99
N SER A 34 8.68 2.33 -0.06
CA SER A 34 9.11 2.93 1.22
C SER A 34 10.49 3.57 1.16
N ALA A 35 11.27 3.32 0.10
CA ALA A 35 12.67 3.74 0.01
C ALA A 35 12.83 5.26 0.14
N ALA A 36 12.02 6.06 -0.57
CA ALA A 36 12.10 7.51 -0.48
C ALA A 36 11.82 8.01 0.94
N GLY A 37 10.83 7.46 1.64
CA GLY A 37 10.54 7.79 3.03
C GLY A 37 11.67 7.40 3.99
N ALA A 38 12.21 6.19 3.83
CA ALA A 38 13.34 5.71 4.64
C ALA A 38 14.62 6.53 4.40
N LEU A 39 14.85 6.97 3.16
CA LEU A 39 16.00 7.78 2.76
C LEU A 39 15.82 9.29 2.99
N THR A 40 14.68 9.75 3.49
CA THR A 40 14.40 11.17 3.67
C THR A 40 15.54 11.91 4.40
N PRO A 41 16.08 11.45 5.54
CA PRO A 41 17.15 12.15 6.24
C PRO A 41 18.44 12.29 5.40
N ILE A 42 18.75 11.26 4.63
CA ILE A 42 19.95 11.23 3.79
C ILE A 42 19.78 12.13 2.57
N LEU A 43 18.65 12.01 1.86
CA LEU A 43 18.42 12.76 0.61
C LEU A 43 18.26 14.26 0.85
N ILE A 44 17.66 14.68 1.95
CA ILE A 44 17.60 16.11 2.32
C ILE A 44 19.00 16.67 2.47
N THR A 45 19.89 15.95 3.15
CA THR A 45 21.28 16.40 3.38
C THR A 45 22.12 16.29 2.13
N GLU A 46 22.11 15.15 1.44
CA GLU A 46 22.94 14.86 0.25
C GLU A 46 22.61 15.81 -0.91
N LEU A 47 21.33 16.09 -1.13
CA LEU A 47 20.87 16.96 -2.23
C LEU A 47 20.69 18.42 -1.82
N SER A 48 20.86 18.74 -0.54
CA SER A 48 20.60 20.08 0.02
C SER A 48 19.21 20.61 -0.38
N ILE A 49 18.17 19.75 -0.27
CA ILE A 49 16.79 20.09 -0.63
C ILE A 49 15.95 20.37 0.61
N SER A 50 14.89 21.15 0.43
CA SER A 50 13.93 21.43 1.49
C SER A 50 13.01 20.24 1.77
N HIS A 51 12.34 20.22 2.92
CA HIS A 51 11.35 19.22 3.29
C HIS A 51 10.19 19.18 2.27
N GLY A 52 9.74 20.34 1.77
CA GLY A 52 8.70 20.41 0.74
C GLY A 52 9.12 19.71 -0.56
N LYS A 53 10.36 19.91 -1.02
CA LYS A 53 10.92 19.20 -2.18
C LYS A 53 11.02 17.69 -1.92
N MET A 54 11.42 17.29 -0.73
CA MET A 54 11.44 15.87 -0.36
C MET A 54 10.04 15.27 -0.37
N GLY A 55 9.05 15.99 0.15
CA GLY A 55 7.64 15.59 0.08
C GLY A 55 7.14 15.42 -1.36
N LEU A 56 7.54 16.29 -2.29
CA LEU A 56 7.24 16.13 -3.72
C LEU A 56 7.91 14.88 -4.32
N LEU A 57 9.15 14.57 -3.92
CA LEU A 57 9.85 13.37 -4.36
C LEU A 57 9.10 12.10 -3.91
N ILE A 58 8.70 12.03 -2.65
CA ILE A 58 7.89 10.93 -2.13
C ILE A 58 6.56 10.85 -2.88
N SER A 59 5.92 11.99 -3.11
CA SER A 59 4.61 12.08 -3.77
C SER A 59 4.64 11.64 -5.22
N ALA A 60 5.75 11.80 -5.93
CA ALA A 60 5.87 11.44 -7.33
C ALA A 60 5.50 9.97 -7.57
N PHE A 61 5.96 9.05 -6.71
CA PHE A 61 5.56 7.65 -6.75
C PHE A 61 4.05 7.46 -6.56
N PHE A 62 3.50 8.01 -5.46
CA PHE A 62 2.11 7.77 -5.07
C PHE A 62 1.11 8.43 -6.01
N PHE A 63 1.46 9.57 -6.60
CA PHE A 63 0.62 10.27 -7.56
C PHE A 63 0.34 9.42 -8.80
N VAL A 64 1.40 8.95 -9.46
CA VAL A 64 1.23 8.10 -10.65
C VAL A 64 0.67 6.73 -10.31
N TYR A 65 1.05 6.16 -9.16
CA TYR A 65 0.48 4.92 -8.66
C TYR A 65 -1.05 5.04 -8.48
N GLY A 66 -1.53 6.14 -7.89
CA GLY A 66 -2.96 6.39 -7.69
C GLY A 66 -3.72 6.57 -9.00
N ILE A 67 -3.18 7.34 -9.95
CA ILE A 67 -3.78 7.51 -11.28
C ILE A 67 -3.88 6.17 -12.02
N MET A 68 -2.88 5.33 -11.91
CA MET A 68 -2.80 4.05 -12.59
C MET A 68 -3.72 2.96 -12.01
N GLN A 69 -4.38 3.17 -10.86
CA GLN A 69 -5.23 2.13 -10.25
C GLN A 69 -6.38 1.68 -11.16
N VAL A 70 -7.05 2.62 -11.84
CA VAL A 70 -8.11 2.28 -12.79
C VAL A 70 -7.55 1.75 -14.11
N PRO A 71 -6.57 2.40 -14.78
CA PRO A 71 -5.93 1.85 -15.97
C PRO A 71 -5.34 0.46 -15.79
N SER A 72 -4.78 0.14 -14.62
CA SER A 72 -4.15 -1.16 -14.37
C SER A 72 -5.13 -2.33 -14.43
N GLY A 73 -6.37 -2.13 -13.98
CA GLY A 73 -7.44 -3.12 -14.16
C GLY A 73 -7.76 -3.38 -15.63
N ILE A 74 -7.91 -2.31 -16.42
CA ILE A 74 -8.20 -2.38 -17.85
C ILE A 74 -7.05 -3.07 -18.60
N LEU A 75 -5.80 -2.71 -18.28
CA LEU A 75 -4.61 -3.33 -18.87
C LEU A 75 -4.51 -4.82 -18.52
N SER A 76 -4.84 -5.19 -17.29
CA SER A 76 -4.91 -6.58 -16.85
C SER A 76 -5.89 -7.42 -17.66
N ASP A 77 -7.03 -6.84 -18.01
CA ASP A 77 -8.06 -7.53 -18.80
C ASP A 77 -7.72 -7.58 -20.29
N ALA A 78 -7.08 -6.53 -20.82
CA ALA A 78 -6.71 -6.43 -22.24
C ALA A 78 -5.44 -7.24 -22.59
N LEU A 79 -4.41 -7.19 -21.76
CA LEU A 79 -3.09 -7.79 -22.03
C LEU A 79 -2.90 -9.13 -21.33
N GLY A 80 -3.72 -9.43 -20.33
CA GLY A 80 -3.54 -10.53 -19.39
C GLY A 80 -2.58 -10.18 -18.24
N ALA A 81 -2.71 -10.91 -17.14
CA ALA A 81 -1.96 -10.65 -15.91
C ALA A 81 -0.44 -10.85 -16.08
N ARG A 82 -0.03 -11.91 -16.78
CA ARG A 82 1.38 -12.24 -17.03
C ARG A 82 2.09 -11.13 -17.80
N LYS A 83 1.56 -10.74 -18.97
CA LYS A 83 2.19 -9.73 -19.83
C LYS A 83 2.25 -8.38 -19.11
N THR A 84 1.18 -8.01 -18.42
CA THR A 84 1.12 -6.78 -17.65
C THR A 84 2.21 -6.74 -16.56
N ILE A 85 2.37 -7.79 -15.76
CA ILE A 85 3.44 -7.87 -14.76
C ILE A 85 4.80 -7.71 -15.43
N ILE A 86 5.10 -8.49 -16.48
CA ILE A 86 6.43 -8.48 -17.12
C ILE A 86 6.80 -7.10 -17.67
N VAL A 87 5.88 -6.45 -18.39
CA VAL A 87 6.13 -5.15 -19.03
C VAL A 87 6.31 -4.05 -17.98
N PHE A 88 5.44 -4.02 -16.97
CA PHE A 88 5.49 -2.95 -15.97
C PHE A 88 6.62 -3.16 -14.95
N THR A 89 6.98 -4.41 -14.62
CA THR A 89 8.19 -4.67 -13.83
C THR A 89 9.45 -4.27 -14.59
N ALA A 90 9.50 -4.40 -15.93
CA ALA A 90 10.61 -3.85 -16.73
C ALA A 90 10.75 -2.34 -16.57
N LEU A 91 9.62 -1.60 -16.58
CA LEU A 91 9.62 -0.16 -16.32
C LEU A 91 10.13 0.16 -14.91
N THR A 92 9.71 -0.64 -13.91
CA THR A 92 10.24 -0.54 -12.53
C THR A 92 11.75 -0.73 -12.52
N VAL A 93 12.27 -1.76 -13.19
CA VAL A 93 13.71 -2.03 -13.28
C VAL A 93 14.48 -0.82 -13.84
N VAL A 94 13.99 -0.24 -14.94
CA VAL A 94 14.63 0.97 -15.51
C VAL A 94 14.61 2.13 -14.52
N GLY A 95 13.46 2.39 -13.89
CA GLY A 95 13.32 3.44 -12.88
C GLY A 95 14.26 3.26 -11.70
N VAL A 96 14.41 2.02 -11.23
CA VAL A 96 15.28 1.68 -10.10
C VAL A 96 16.77 1.94 -10.44
N PHE A 97 17.24 1.58 -11.63
CA PHE A 97 18.60 1.89 -12.04
C PHE A 97 18.84 3.39 -12.19
N ILE A 98 17.86 4.15 -12.74
CA ILE A 98 17.94 5.60 -12.81
C ILE A 98 18.03 6.19 -11.39
N PHE A 99 17.23 5.70 -10.44
CA PHE A 99 17.29 6.15 -9.05
C PHE A 99 18.65 5.88 -8.41
N TRP A 100 19.18 4.67 -8.61
CA TRP A 100 20.45 4.25 -8.05
C TRP A 100 21.65 5.10 -8.51
N ILE A 101 21.72 5.40 -9.83
CA ILE A 101 22.84 6.20 -10.39
C ILE A 101 22.67 7.71 -10.19
N SER A 102 21.49 8.14 -9.72
CA SER A 102 21.16 9.57 -9.70
C SER A 102 21.85 10.31 -8.56
N HIS A 103 22.35 11.50 -8.89
CA HIS A 103 22.86 12.50 -7.95
C HIS A 103 22.08 13.83 -8.05
N SER A 104 20.97 13.86 -8.76
CA SER A 104 20.15 15.05 -8.94
C SER A 104 18.68 14.81 -8.56
N TYR A 105 18.07 15.82 -7.96
CA TYR A 105 16.65 15.80 -7.58
C TYR A 105 15.73 15.45 -8.75
N ASN A 106 15.93 16.09 -9.90
CA ASN A 106 15.04 15.89 -11.06
C ASN A 106 15.09 14.46 -11.59
N LEU A 107 16.27 13.86 -11.60
CA LEU A 107 16.43 12.49 -12.08
C LEU A 107 15.83 11.48 -11.08
N LEU A 108 15.97 11.73 -9.77
CA LEU A 108 15.29 10.94 -8.74
C LEU A 108 13.76 11.05 -8.85
N ALA A 109 13.24 12.25 -9.15
CA ALA A 109 11.80 12.45 -9.34
C ALA A 109 11.28 11.68 -10.57
N VAL A 110 12.00 11.72 -11.69
CA VAL A 110 11.67 10.91 -12.90
C VAL A 110 11.71 9.42 -12.56
N ALA A 111 12.71 8.97 -11.84
CA ALA A 111 12.83 7.58 -11.40
C ALA A 111 11.63 7.15 -10.53
N GLN A 112 11.21 7.98 -9.57
CA GLN A 112 10.05 7.72 -8.72
C GLN A 112 8.74 7.65 -9.52
N LEU A 113 8.57 8.49 -10.54
CA LEU A 113 7.42 8.39 -11.46
C LEU A 113 7.43 7.04 -12.19
N MET A 114 8.57 6.63 -12.73
CA MET A 114 8.69 5.35 -13.45
C MET A 114 8.44 4.15 -12.53
N ILE A 115 9.02 4.15 -11.34
CA ILE A 115 8.82 3.10 -10.33
C ILE A 115 7.34 3.05 -9.92
N GLY A 116 6.71 4.20 -9.69
CA GLY A 116 5.30 4.29 -9.31
C GLY A 116 4.35 3.74 -10.38
N ILE A 117 4.60 4.06 -11.67
CA ILE A 117 3.84 3.48 -12.79
C ILE A 117 4.07 1.96 -12.84
N GLY A 118 5.32 1.51 -12.75
CA GLY A 118 5.66 0.10 -12.84
C GLY A 118 5.03 -0.75 -11.73
N CYS A 119 5.07 -0.28 -10.49
CA CYS A 119 4.49 -0.98 -9.33
C CYS A 119 2.95 -0.97 -9.29
N SER A 120 2.29 -0.03 -9.98
CA SER A 120 0.84 0.20 -9.86
C SER A 120 -0.03 -0.97 -10.31
N VAL A 121 0.44 -1.77 -11.23
CA VAL A 121 -0.32 -2.89 -11.83
C VAL A 121 -0.10 -4.21 -11.11
N PHE A 122 0.92 -4.32 -10.26
CA PHE A 122 1.42 -5.61 -9.82
C PHE A 122 0.44 -6.35 -8.91
N TYR A 123 -0.05 -5.73 -7.84
CA TYR A 123 -0.86 -6.42 -6.83
C TYR A 123 -2.14 -7.03 -7.41
N ILE A 124 -2.86 -6.29 -8.25
CA ILE A 124 -4.10 -6.75 -8.89
C ILE A 124 -3.83 -7.99 -9.76
N ASN A 125 -2.79 -7.94 -10.57
CA ASN A 125 -2.39 -9.03 -11.44
C ASN A 125 -1.84 -10.24 -10.68
N ALA A 126 -1.09 -10.00 -9.61
CA ALA A 126 -0.58 -11.03 -8.71
C ALA A 126 -1.73 -11.81 -8.04
N VAL A 127 -2.73 -11.09 -7.50
CA VAL A 127 -3.93 -11.71 -6.91
C VAL A 127 -4.72 -12.50 -7.96
N LYS A 128 -4.83 -12.00 -9.20
CA LYS A 128 -5.48 -12.70 -10.31
C LYS A 128 -4.77 -14.02 -10.63
N LEU A 129 -3.44 -14.02 -10.76
CA LEU A 129 -2.65 -15.24 -10.98
C LEU A 129 -2.75 -16.22 -9.81
N VAL A 130 -2.57 -15.77 -8.57
CA VAL A 130 -2.72 -16.62 -7.38
C VAL A 130 -4.11 -17.23 -7.33
N SER A 131 -5.14 -16.45 -7.61
CA SER A 131 -6.54 -16.93 -7.61
C SER A 131 -6.82 -17.99 -8.67
N THR A 132 -6.03 -18.02 -9.73
CA THR A 132 -6.14 -18.99 -10.85
C THR A 132 -5.46 -20.33 -10.53
N TRP A 133 -4.32 -20.26 -9.86
CA TRP A 133 -3.48 -21.45 -9.64
C TRP A 133 -3.74 -22.15 -8.30
N PHE A 134 -4.26 -21.41 -7.30
CA PHE A 134 -4.59 -21.99 -6.00
C PHE A 134 -6.06 -22.41 -5.92
N PRO A 135 -6.35 -23.59 -5.32
CA PRO A 135 -7.71 -24.02 -5.07
C PRO A 135 -8.39 -23.13 -4.01
N THR A 136 -9.71 -23.11 -3.99
CA THR A 136 -10.52 -22.21 -3.18
C THR A 136 -10.19 -22.28 -1.69
N ASP A 137 -9.90 -23.48 -1.17
CA ASP A 137 -9.55 -23.73 0.24
C ASP A 137 -8.18 -23.16 0.65
N ARG A 138 -7.26 -22.92 -0.29
CA ARG A 138 -5.91 -22.38 -0.04
C ARG A 138 -5.69 -20.97 -0.60
N LYS A 139 -6.63 -20.45 -1.39
CA LYS A 139 -6.51 -19.15 -2.07
C LYS A 139 -6.32 -18.00 -1.07
N ALA A 140 -7.12 -17.94 -0.01
CA ALA A 140 -7.01 -16.90 1.01
C ALA A 140 -5.65 -16.91 1.71
N THR A 141 -5.12 -18.09 2.03
CA THR A 141 -3.79 -18.24 2.62
C THR A 141 -2.69 -17.75 1.68
N ALA A 142 -2.76 -18.11 0.39
CA ALA A 142 -1.77 -17.67 -0.61
C ALA A 142 -1.78 -16.14 -0.79
N ILE A 143 -2.96 -15.50 -0.83
CA ILE A 143 -3.09 -14.05 -0.89
C ILE A 143 -2.58 -13.41 0.42
N GLY A 144 -2.81 -14.04 1.56
CA GLY A 144 -2.26 -13.60 2.85
C GLY A 144 -0.74 -13.60 2.89
N ILE A 145 -0.09 -14.66 2.35
CA ILE A 145 1.36 -14.74 2.21
C ILE A 145 1.90 -13.64 1.28
N LEU A 146 1.23 -13.43 0.13
CA LEU A 146 1.55 -12.32 -0.77
C LEU A 146 1.47 -10.98 -0.05
N SER A 147 0.40 -10.73 0.71
CA SER A 147 0.24 -9.48 1.46
C SER A 147 1.30 -9.31 2.55
N ALA A 148 1.72 -10.39 3.21
CA ALA A 148 2.80 -10.35 4.21
C ALA A 148 4.15 -9.94 3.58
N ALA A 149 4.42 -10.32 2.33
CA ALA A 149 5.63 -9.90 1.61
C ALA A 149 5.75 -8.37 1.52
N SER A 150 4.64 -7.65 1.44
CA SER A 150 4.66 -6.17 1.42
C SER A 150 5.15 -5.58 2.75
N GLY A 151 4.68 -6.10 3.87
CA GLY A 151 5.13 -5.66 5.21
C GLY A 151 6.62 -5.91 5.42
N LEU A 152 7.12 -7.06 4.94
CA LEU A 152 8.55 -7.37 4.98
C LEU A 152 9.37 -6.44 4.09
N GLY A 153 8.89 -6.08 2.91
CA GLY A 153 9.55 -5.12 2.02
C GLY A 153 9.71 -3.75 2.68
N ASN A 154 8.63 -3.24 3.25
CA ASN A 154 8.65 -1.97 3.99
C ASN A 154 9.59 -2.04 5.22
N PHE A 155 9.55 -3.14 5.98
CA PHE A 155 10.44 -3.36 7.13
C PHE A 155 11.91 -3.29 6.71
N VAL A 156 12.27 -3.99 5.61
CA VAL A 156 13.66 -3.99 5.11
C VAL A 156 14.08 -2.62 4.61
N ALA A 157 13.18 -1.80 4.04
CA ALA A 157 13.50 -0.44 3.66
C ALA A 157 13.86 0.42 4.90
N TYR A 158 12.99 0.46 5.90
CA TYR A 158 13.20 1.32 7.07
C TYR A 158 14.34 0.86 7.98
N MET A 159 14.60 -0.44 8.10
CA MET A 159 15.70 -0.97 8.90
C MET A 159 16.99 -1.07 8.10
N GLY A 160 16.90 -1.45 6.83
CA GLY A 160 18.05 -1.79 6.01
C GLY A 160 18.85 -0.56 5.54
N PHE A 161 18.19 0.56 5.18
CA PHE A 161 18.94 1.76 4.77
C PHE A 161 19.81 2.34 5.87
N PRO A 162 19.33 2.54 7.12
CA PRO A 162 20.20 2.95 8.21
C PRO A 162 21.40 2.01 8.43
N LEU A 163 21.16 0.70 8.41
CA LEU A 163 22.22 -0.30 8.56
C LEU A 163 23.21 -0.28 7.38
N ALA A 164 22.74 -0.06 6.16
CA ALA A 164 23.59 0.04 4.99
C ALA A 164 24.51 1.27 5.06
N VAL A 165 23.97 2.41 5.49
CA VAL A 165 24.76 3.63 5.71
C VAL A 165 25.79 3.44 6.81
N GLU A 166 25.41 2.83 7.93
CA GLU A 166 26.34 2.55 9.05
C GLU A 166 27.47 1.57 8.62
N ARG A 167 27.10 0.49 7.90
CA ARG A 167 28.03 -0.59 7.58
C ARG A 167 28.90 -0.33 6.37
N PHE A 168 28.37 0.32 5.35
CA PHE A 168 28.99 0.52 4.03
C PHE A 168 29.27 1.99 3.72
N GLY A 169 28.77 2.93 4.53
CA GLY A 169 28.90 4.38 4.28
C GLY A 169 27.99 4.91 3.17
N ASP A 170 27.20 4.04 2.48
CA ASP A 170 26.37 4.43 1.35
C ASP A 170 25.07 3.62 1.29
N TRP A 171 23.96 4.32 1.19
CA TRP A 171 22.62 3.74 1.01
C TRP A 171 22.46 3.04 -0.36
N ARG A 172 23.22 3.45 -1.36
CA ARG A 172 23.17 2.91 -2.73
C ARG A 172 23.52 1.43 -2.79
N THR A 173 24.33 0.94 -1.84
CA THR A 173 24.68 -0.48 -1.74
C THR A 173 23.43 -1.36 -1.56
N LEU A 174 22.56 -1.02 -0.59
CA LEU A 174 21.33 -1.78 -0.38
C LEU A 174 20.36 -1.62 -1.56
N TYR A 175 20.28 -0.40 -2.11
CA TYR A 175 19.41 -0.13 -3.25
C TYR A 175 19.82 -0.96 -4.47
N LEU A 176 21.13 -1.08 -4.73
CA LEU A 176 21.66 -1.93 -5.79
C LEU A 176 21.34 -3.40 -5.59
N VAL A 177 21.54 -3.92 -4.36
CA VAL A 177 21.21 -5.33 -4.04
C VAL A 177 19.74 -5.63 -4.33
N MET A 178 18.83 -4.76 -3.90
CA MET A 178 17.39 -4.93 -4.15
C MET A 178 17.05 -4.81 -5.64
N SER A 179 17.76 -3.93 -6.36
CA SER A 179 17.64 -3.80 -7.81
C SER A 179 18.03 -5.07 -8.54
N LEU A 180 19.15 -5.68 -8.15
CA LEU A 180 19.61 -6.94 -8.74
C LEU A 180 18.64 -8.10 -8.44
N ILE A 181 18.10 -8.17 -7.21
CA ILE A 181 17.06 -9.14 -6.87
C ILE A 181 15.84 -8.96 -7.78
N LEU A 182 15.42 -7.72 -8.03
CA LEU A 182 14.29 -7.42 -8.91
C LEU A 182 14.57 -7.85 -10.35
N VAL A 183 15.77 -7.57 -10.87
CA VAL A 183 16.17 -7.98 -12.24
C VAL A 183 16.14 -9.50 -12.38
N VAL A 184 16.79 -10.22 -11.46
CA VAL A 184 16.81 -11.70 -11.49
C VAL A 184 15.38 -12.24 -11.43
N ASN A 185 14.57 -11.70 -10.53
CA ASN A 185 13.18 -12.14 -10.39
C ASN A 185 12.31 -11.73 -11.59
N TRP A 186 12.56 -10.58 -12.21
CA TRP A 186 11.90 -10.18 -13.45
C TRP A 186 12.19 -11.17 -14.59
N VAL A 187 13.45 -11.59 -14.74
CA VAL A 187 13.81 -12.64 -15.69
C VAL A 187 13.09 -13.96 -15.35
N MET A 188 13.03 -14.34 -14.07
CA MET A 188 12.28 -15.52 -13.65
C MET A 188 10.79 -15.44 -13.99
N ASN A 189 10.18 -14.25 -13.94
CA ASN A 189 8.78 -14.04 -14.29
C ASN A 189 8.47 -14.47 -15.73
N PHE A 190 9.39 -14.34 -16.68
CA PHE A 190 9.20 -14.83 -18.07
C PHE A 190 8.99 -16.35 -18.12
N PHE A 191 9.68 -17.10 -17.29
CA PHE A 191 9.64 -18.57 -17.30
C PHE A 191 8.57 -19.13 -16.37
N VAL A 192 8.33 -18.48 -15.24
CA VAL A 192 7.45 -18.98 -14.19
C VAL A 192 6.01 -18.53 -14.39
N LEU A 193 5.75 -17.27 -14.77
CA LEU A 193 4.36 -16.82 -14.89
C LEU A 193 3.69 -17.45 -16.10
N LYS A 194 2.57 -18.13 -15.88
CA LYS A 194 1.72 -18.71 -16.93
C LYS A 194 0.27 -18.35 -16.67
N GLU A 195 -0.44 -17.97 -17.72
CA GLU A 195 -1.90 -17.86 -17.71
C GLU A 195 -2.52 -19.21 -18.01
N LYS A 196 -3.65 -19.52 -17.39
CA LYS A 196 -4.47 -20.65 -17.82
C LYS A 196 -5.34 -20.20 -18.98
N GLU A 197 -5.31 -20.95 -20.08
CA GLU A 197 -6.09 -20.65 -21.29
C GLU A 197 -7.61 -20.58 -21.03
N GLU A 198 -8.13 -21.23 -20.01
CA GLU A 198 -9.56 -21.26 -19.66
C GLU A 198 -10.13 -19.91 -19.16
N ILE A 199 -9.29 -18.90 -18.85
CA ILE A 199 -9.73 -17.62 -18.25
C ILE A 199 -9.72 -16.47 -19.28
N VAL A 200 -9.31 -16.72 -20.51
CA VAL A 200 -9.53 -15.82 -21.65
C VAL A 200 -11.00 -15.83 -22.10
N VAL A 201 -11.88 -16.57 -21.41
CA VAL A 201 -13.31 -16.49 -21.65
C VAL A 201 -13.83 -15.17 -21.13
N ALA A 202 -13.86 -14.21 -22.05
CA ALA A 202 -14.92 -13.23 -22.22
C ALA A 202 -15.64 -12.80 -20.93
N GLY A 203 -14.99 -11.97 -20.10
CA GLY A 203 -15.77 -10.89 -19.52
C GLY A 203 -16.40 -10.08 -20.70
N PRO A 204 -17.60 -9.54 -20.60
CA PRO A 204 -18.18 -8.78 -21.69
C PRO A 204 -17.12 -7.78 -22.15
N HIS A 205 -16.80 -7.79 -23.47
CA HIS A 205 -15.94 -6.77 -24.09
C HIS A 205 -16.66 -5.43 -23.88
N LEU A 206 -16.42 -4.84 -22.71
CA LEU A 206 -16.95 -3.53 -22.41
C LEU A 206 -16.30 -2.59 -23.42
N SER A 207 -17.09 -2.01 -24.32
CA SER A 207 -16.60 -0.97 -25.21
C SER A 207 -16.01 0.15 -24.33
N GLY A 208 -14.99 0.86 -24.80
CA GLY A 208 -14.40 1.96 -24.03
C GLY A 208 -15.43 2.97 -23.50
N SER A 209 -16.52 3.17 -24.25
CA SER A 209 -17.66 4.00 -23.85
C SER A 209 -18.44 3.42 -22.67
N SER A 210 -18.58 2.10 -22.56
CA SER A 210 -19.26 1.46 -21.43
C SER A 210 -18.41 1.46 -20.16
N ILE A 211 -17.08 1.31 -20.28
CA ILE A 211 -16.14 1.45 -19.15
C ILE A 211 -16.18 2.87 -18.60
N PHE A 212 -16.10 3.88 -19.47
CA PHE A 212 -16.14 5.28 -19.06
C PHE A 212 -17.47 5.66 -18.41
N ARG A 213 -18.59 5.19 -18.94
CA ARG A 213 -19.90 5.38 -18.35
C ARG A 213 -20.01 4.73 -16.98
N ASN A 214 -19.56 3.47 -16.85
CA ASN A 214 -19.55 2.78 -15.54
C ASN A 214 -18.66 3.49 -14.52
N LEU A 215 -17.52 4.06 -14.95
CA LEU A 215 -16.64 4.86 -14.11
C LEU A 215 -17.37 6.12 -13.59
N ILE A 216 -18.03 6.89 -14.48
CA ILE A 216 -18.79 8.08 -14.09
C ILE A 216 -19.95 7.71 -13.16
N ASP A 217 -20.72 6.69 -13.52
CA ASP A 217 -21.86 6.21 -12.74
C ASP A 217 -21.45 5.69 -11.35
N THR A 218 -20.19 5.23 -11.21
CA THR A 218 -19.66 4.74 -9.94
C THR A 218 -19.09 5.88 -9.11
N ILE A 219 -18.34 6.82 -9.70
CA ILE A 219 -17.76 7.96 -8.96
C ILE A 219 -18.83 8.93 -8.43
N THR A 220 -19.96 9.01 -9.13
CA THR A 220 -21.12 9.83 -8.70
C THR A 220 -22.03 9.12 -7.71
N ASP A 221 -21.77 7.85 -7.39
CA ASP A 221 -22.56 7.10 -6.42
C ASP A 221 -22.32 7.63 -5.00
N ARG A 222 -23.35 8.24 -4.42
CA ARG A 222 -23.26 8.86 -3.09
C ARG A 222 -22.85 7.89 -1.99
N ARG A 223 -23.04 6.59 -2.19
CA ARG A 223 -22.61 5.56 -1.23
C ARG A 223 -21.10 5.44 -1.13
N LEU A 224 -20.36 5.81 -2.19
CA LEU A 224 -18.90 5.81 -2.22
C LEU A 224 -18.26 7.03 -1.54
N LEU A 225 -18.95 8.15 -1.44
CA LEU A 225 -18.38 9.41 -0.92
C LEU A 225 -17.73 9.25 0.47
N PRO A 226 -18.38 8.59 1.48
CA PRO A 226 -17.75 8.39 2.78
C PRO A 226 -16.48 7.52 2.71
N PHE A 227 -16.43 6.55 1.78
CA PHE A 227 -15.24 5.70 1.59
C PHE A 227 -14.11 6.50 0.96
N ILE A 228 -14.39 7.28 -0.09
CA ILE A 228 -13.38 8.12 -0.76
C ILE A 228 -12.82 9.14 0.23
N ALA A 229 -13.68 9.92 0.88
CA ALA A 229 -13.27 10.96 1.82
C ALA A 229 -12.52 10.34 3.02
N GLY A 230 -13.04 9.25 3.58
CA GLY A 230 -12.42 8.56 4.71
C GLY A 230 -11.05 7.97 4.35
N TYR A 231 -10.90 7.35 3.16
CA TYR A 231 -9.62 6.78 2.74
C TYR A 231 -8.60 7.86 2.35
N MET A 232 -9.05 8.98 1.75
CA MET A 232 -8.17 10.14 1.52
C MET A 232 -7.61 10.69 2.84
N LEU A 233 -8.43 10.77 3.88
CA LEU A 233 -7.97 11.22 5.20
C LEU A 233 -7.12 10.15 5.90
N ALA A 234 -7.42 8.86 5.71
CA ALA A 234 -6.55 7.79 6.21
C ALA A 234 -5.14 7.83 5.59
N SER A 235 -5.00 8.41 4.38
CA SER A 235 -3.69 8.59 3.75
C SER A 235 -2.73 9.51 4.54
N PHE A 236 -3.25 10.39 5.41
CA PHE A 236 -2.44 11.17 6.35
C PHE A 236 -1.59 10.27 7.26
N SER A 237 -2.12 9.11 7.65
CA SER A 237 -1.38 8.12 8.44
C SER A 237 -0.18 7.54 7.69
N TRP A 238 -0.35 7.31 6.39
CA TRP A 238 0.75 6.83 5.53
C TRP A 238 1.79 7.92 5.29
N VAL A 239 1.37 9.18 5.17
CA VAL A 239 2.29 10.32 5.10
C VAL A 239 3.15 10.35 6.35
N PHE A 240 2.55 10.20 7.54
CA PHE A 240 3.29 10.18 8.79
C PHE A 240 4.36 9.07 8.81
N LEU A 241 4.03 7.86 8.38
CA LEU A 241 4.99 6.75 8.35
C LEU A 241 6.19 7.05 7.43
N ASN A 242 5.95 7.72 6.29
CA ASN A 242 7.04 8.11 5.38
C ASN A 242 7.91 9.23 5.94
N TRP A 243 7.34 10.14 6.73
CA TRP A 243 8.07 11.21 7.40
C TRP A 243 8.63 10.82 8.77
N LEU A 244 8.28 9.64 9.28
CA LEU A 244 8.60 9.21 10.65
C LEU A 244 10.10 9.20 10.93
N PRO A 245 11.00 8.68 10.06
CA PRO A 245 12.44 8.74 10.34
C PRO A 245 12.94 10.18 10.51
N GLN A 246 12.56 11.08 9.59
CA GLN A 246 12.96 12.49 9.66
C GLN A 246 12.41 13.18 10.89
N PHE A 247 11.12 12.98 11.20
CA PHE A 247 10.50 13.52 12.42
C PHE A 247 11.21 13.09 13.69
N LEU A 248 11.61 11.81 13.79
CA LEU A 248 12.30 11.29 14.96
C LEU A 248 13.71 11.89 15.12
N ILE A 249 14.40 12.11 14.01
CA ILE A 249 15.73 12.76 14.03
C ILE A 249 15.60 14.23 14.43
N ASP A 250 14.75 14.99 13.76
CA ASP A 250 14.66 16.45 13.93
C ASP A 250 13.99 16.85 15.25
N VAL A 251 12.97 16.11 15.70
CA VAL A 251 12.14 16.49 16.85
C VAL A 251 12.50 15.72 18.11
N LYS A 252 12.90 14.45 17.97
CA LYS A 252 13.19 13.61 19.12
C LYS A 252 14.70 13.44 19.36
N GLY A 253 15.55 13.89 18.41
CA GLY A 253 17.01 13.81 18.52
C GLY A 253 17.56 12.40 18.36
N PHE A 254 16.83 11.50 17.69
CA PHE A 254 17.27 10.15 17.46
C PHE A 254 18.35 10.09 16.37
N ASP A 255 19.26 9.12 16.51
CA ASP A 255 20.11 8.71 15.40
C ASP A 255 19.29 7.99 14.31
N TYR A 256 19.88 7.88 13.11
CA TYR A 256 19.19 7.30 11.96
C TYR A 256 18.81 5.82 12.16
N ILE A 257 19.61 5.05 12.91
CA ILE A 257 19.33 3.64 13.19
C ILE A 257 18.12 3.51 14.09
N THR A 258 18.10 4.25 15.20
CA THR A 258 16.97 4.22 16.14
C THR A 258 15.68 4.69 15.47
N ALA A 259 15.75 5.74 14.65
CA ALA A 259 14.61 6.20 13.86
C ALA A 259 14.11 5.12 12.88
N GLY A 260 15.02 4.43 12.20
CA GLY A 260 14.73 3.30 11.32
C GLY A 260 14.10 2.11 12.06
N GLN A 261 14.56 1.79 13.25
CA GLN A 261 13.99 0.75 14.11
C GLN A 261 12.52 1.03 14.45
N VAL A 262 12.20 2.25 14.85
CA VAL A 262 10.82 2.65 15.16
C VAL A 262 9.92 2.57 13.91
N ALA A 263 10.38 3.07 12.77
CA ALA A 263 9.63 3.01 11.51
C ALA A 263 9.45 1.57 11.01
N SER A 264 10.47 0.72 11.15
CA SER A 264 10.41 -0.70 10.77
C SER A 264 9.45 -1.49 11.67
N ALA A 265 9.45 -1.23 12.98
CA ALA A 265 8.48 -1.83 13.90
C ALA A 265 7.03 -1.48 13.51
N GLY A 266 6.80 -0.23 13.09
CA GLY A 266 5.51 0.18 12.50
C GLY A 266 5.19 -0.62 11.23
N SER A 267 6.13 -0.75 10.31
CA SER A 267 5.90 -1.43 9.03
C SER A 267 5.47 -2.88 9.18
N ILE A 268 6.04 -3.62 10.13
CA ILE A 268 5.69 -5.03 10.36
C ILE A 268 4.36 -5.20 11.10
N ALA A 269 3.94 -4.19 11.89
CA ALA A 269 2.72 -4.23 12.67
C ALA A 269 1.45 -4.31 11.82
N GLY A 270 1.50 -3.85 10.57
CA GLY A 270 0.39 -3.95 9.62
C GLY A 270 -0.05 -5.39 9.35
N ILE A 271 0.88 -6.36 9.39
CA ILE A 271 0.56 -7.76 9.13
C ILE A 271 -0.39 -8.32 10.19
N PRO A 272 -0.02 -8.38 11.50
CA PRO A 272 -0.94 -8.85 12.53
C PRO A 272 -2.14 -7.92 12.70
N GLY A 273 -2.00 -6.60 12.48
CA GLY A 273 -3.08 -5.64 12.57
C GLY A 273 -4.23 -5.95 11.63
N CYS A 274 -3.96 -6.17 10.35
CA CYS A 274 -4.99 -6.54 9.37
C CYS A 274 -5.72 -7.84 9.74
N ILE A 275 -4.97 -8.86 10.19
CA ILE A 275 -5.55 -10.16 10.56
C ILE A 275 -6.45 -10.02 11.78
N VAL A 276 -5.97 -9.38 12.83
CA VAL A 276 -6.70 -9.24 14.10
C VAL A 276 -7.94 -8.37 13.93
N ILE A 277 -7.82 -7.24 13.23
CA ILE A 277 -8.96 -6.33 13.02
C ILE A 277 -10.04 -6.98 12.15
N ALA A 278 -9.65 -7.70 11.10
CA ALA A 278 -10.58 -8.47 10.28
C ALA A 278 -11.29 -9.56 11.10
N ALA A 279 -10.56 -10.32 11.91
CA ALA A 279 -11.12 -11.35 12.77
C ALA A 279 -12.10 -10.79 13.82
N ILE A 280 -11.76 -9.64 14.43
CA ILE A 280 -12.66 -8.93 15.36
C ILE A 280 -13.95 -8.51 14.65
N SER A 281 -13.82 -7.92 13.44
CA SER A 281 -14.96 -7.51 12.63
C SER A 281 -15.88 -8.68 12.28
N ASP A 282 -15.32 -9.81 11.87
CA ASP A 282 -16.09 -11.01 11.54
C ASP A 282 -16.79 -11.62 12.77
N LYS A 283 -16.10 -11.67 13.92
CA LYS A 283 -16.68 -12.13 15.19
C LYS A 283 -17.83 -11.24 15.66
N LEU A 284 -17.68 -9.94 15.54
CA LEU A 284 -18.71 -8.95 15.91
C LEU A 284 -19.86 -8.89 14.89
N LYS A 285 -19.67 -9.46 13.68
CA LYS A 285 -20.57 -9.31 12.54
C LYS A 285 -20.89 -7.84 12.25
N LYS A 286 -19.87 -6.98 12.33
CA LYS A 286 -19.95 -5.53 12.10
C LYS A 286 -18.68 -5.05 11.41
N ARG A 287 -18.81 -4.14 10.46
CA ARG A 287 -17.69 -3.48 9.76
C ARG A 287 -17.41 -2.10 10.34
N LYS A 288 -18.46 -1.28 10.49
CA LYS A 288 -18.35 0.10 10.96
C LYS A 288 -17.77 0.19 12.37
N THR A 289 -18.28 -0.61 13.31
CA THR A 289 -17.88 -0.50 14.73
C THR A 289 -16.38 -0.68 14.95
N PRO A 290 -15.71 -1.72 14.41
CA PRO A 290 -14.25 -1.82 14.50
C PRO A 290 -13.52 -0.64 13.85
N ILE A 291 -13.95 -0.17 12.67
CA ILE A 291 -13.31 0.99 12.00
C ILE A 291 -13.34 2.21 12.93
N VAL A 292 -14.49 2.53 13.53
CA VAL A 292 -14.62 3.68 14.44
C VAL A 292 -13.77 3.51 15.70
N ILE A 293 -13.76 2.33 16.32
CA ILE A 293 -12.97 2.09 17.53
C ILE A 293 -11.48 2.21 17.22
N PHE A 294 -10.97 1.51 16.19
CA PHE A 294 -9.56 1.49 15.87
C PHE A 294 -9.06 2.85 15.35
N SER A 295 -9.87 3.59 14.56
CA SER A 295 -9.52 4.93 14.13
C SER A 295 -9.48 5.94 15.30
N SER A 296 -10.38 5.80 16.26
CA SER A 296 -10.37 6.63 17.49
C SER A 296 -9.13 6.39 18.34
N ILE A 297 -8.78 5.10 18.54
CA ILE A 297 -7.55 4.73 19.28
C ILE A 297 -6.32 5.21 18.52
N TYR A 298 -6.28 5.04 17.19
CA TYR A 298 -5.19 5.56 16.34
C TYR A 298 -5.02 7.07 16.52
N THR A 299 -6.10 7.84 16.46
CA THR A 299 -6.08 9.30 16.62
C THR A 299 -5.53 9.71 17.99
N MET A 300 -5.95 9.03 19.05
CA MET A 300 -5.44 9.25 20.41
C MET A 300 -3.94 8.90 20.51
N LEU A 301 -3.52 7.76 19.99
CA LEU A 301 -2.11 7.34 20.01
C LEU A 301 -1.25 8.28 19.16
N LEU A 302 -1.75 8.77 18.02
CA LEU A 302 -1.05 9.74 17.19
C LEU A 302 -0.83 11.06 17.96
N PHE A 303 -1.86 11.56 18.63
CA PHE A 303 -1.71 12.73 19.50
C PHE A 303 -0.61 12.51 20.55
N ILE A 304 -0.65 11.40 21.29
CA ILE A 304 0.37 11.09 22.31
C ILE A 304 1.76 11.02 21.68
N PHE A 305 1.92 10.30 20.56
CA PHE A 305 3.21 10.11 19.90
C PHE A 305 3.84 11.41 19.43
N LEU A 306 3.06 12.29 18.82
CA LEU A 306 3.56 13.55 18.28
C LEU A 306 4.11 14.47 19.38
N TRP A 307 3.45 14.50 20.54
CA TRP A 307 3.78 15.43 21.63
C TRP A 307 4.47 14.80 22.85
N MET A 308 4.67 13.47 22.88
CA MET A 308 5.41 12.85 24.00
C MET A 308 6.86 13.34 24.08
N PRO A 309 7.43 13.47 25.29
CA PRO A 309 8.79 13.96 25.46
C PRO A 309 9.84 13.01 24.87
N SER A 310 10.93 13.59 24.34
CA SER A 310 12.05 12.82 23.76
C SER A 310 12.90 12.08 24.82
N SER A 311 12.75 12.43 26.09
CA SER A 311 13.45 11.77 27.19
C SER A 311 12.95 10.35 27.54
N LEU A 312 11.87 9.90 26.92
CA LEU A 312 11.36 8.55 27.13
C LEU A 312 12.29 7.48 26.51
N PRO A 313 12.33 6.27 27.08
CA PRO A 313 13.12 5.18 26.52
C PRO A 313 12.74 4.84 25.07
N ASN A 314 13.72 4.45 24.26
CA ASN A 314 13.50 4.06 22.85
C ASN A 314 12.44 2.97 22.69
N LEU A 315 12.32 2.06 23.67
CA LEU A 315 11.30 1.01 23.68
C LEU A 315 9.87 1.59 23.62
N VAL A 316 9.62 2.73 24.27
CA VAL A 316 8.29 3.38 24.23
C VAL A 316 7.96 3.83 22.80
N PHE A 317 8.94 4.42 22.10
CA PHE A 317 8.75 4.83 20.69
C PHE A 317 8.55 3.62 19.77
N LEU A 318 9.27 2.53 19.98
CA LEU A 318 9.10 1.27 19.26
C LEU A 318 7.67 0.71 19.43
N VAL A 319 7.20 0.61 20.68
CA VAL A 319 5.87 0.11 21.00
C VAL A 319 4.79 1.05 20.44
N MET A 320 4.99 2.35 20.52
CA MET A 320 4.05 3.34 19.98
C MET A 320 4.02 3.30 18.44
N GLY A 321 5.17 3.21 17.77
CA GLY A 321 5.26 3.08 16.31
C GLY A 321 4.56 1.79 15.82
N PHE A 322 4.80 0.67 16.51
CA PHE A 322 4.07 -0.58 16.25
C PHE A 322 2.56 -0.41 16.45
N SER A 323 2.15 0.16 17.59
CA SER A 323 0.72 0.32 17.94
C SER A 323 -0.01 1.22 16.96
N LEU A 324 0.60 2.32 16.51
CA LEU A 324 0.01 3.23 15.52
C LEU A 324 -0.34 2.50 14.22
N THR A 325 0.61 1.76 13.66
CA THR A 325 0.38 1.04 12.39
C THR A 325 -0.55 -0.16 12.58
N PHE A 326 -0.49 -0.83 13.74
CA PHE A 326 -1.46 -1.86 14.09
C PHE A 326 -2.89 -1.31 14.08
N MET A 327 -3.12 -0.15 14.74
CA MET A 327 -4.45 0.46 14.82
C MET A 327 -4.96 0.95 13.47
N VAL A 328 -4.11 1.54 12.63
CA VAL A 328 -4.54 2.02 11.30
C VAL A 328 -4.86 0.90 10.32
N SER A 329 -4.52 -0.35 10.63
CA SER A 329 -4.80 -1.51 9.77
C SER A 329 -6.30 -1.79 9.58
N PHE A 330 -7.19 -1.02 10.21
CA PHE A 330 -8.64 -1.04 9.91
C PHE A 330 -8.96 -0.75 8.43
N TRP A 331 -8.02 -0.21 7.67
CA TRP A 331 -8.19 0.03 6.23
C TRP A 331 -8.57 -1.24 5.45
N VAL A 332 -8.19 -2.42 5.92
CA VAL A 332 -8.56 -3.70 5.29
C VAL A 332 -10.08 -3.90 5.23
N LEU A 333 -10.81 -3.34 6.19
CA LEU A 333 -12.27 -3.44 6.24
C LEU A 333 -12.95 -2.63 5.13
N PHE A 334 -12.34 -1.55 4.65
CA PHE A 334 -12.89 -0.79 3.51
C PHE A 334 -13.02 -1.66 2.27
N PHE A 335 -11.99 -2.48 1.99
CA PHE A 335 -12.01 -3.39 0.84
C PHE A 335 -13.07 -4.50 0.98
N SER A 336 -13.47 -4.83 2.20
CA SER A 336 -14.61 -5.72 2.44
C SER A 336 -15.97 -5.01 2.31
N MET A 337 -16.05 -3.76 2.80
CA MET A 337 -17.31 -3.00 2.82
C MET A 337 -17.75 -2.54 1.43
N ILE A 338 -16.83 -2.20 0.54
CA ILE A 338 -17.17 -1.67 -0.79
C ILE A 338 -18.00 -2.69 -1.60
N PRO A 339 -17.59 -3.97 -1.74
CA PRO A 339 -18.42 -4.98 -2.39
C PRO A 339 -19.71 -5.32 -1.62
N GLU A 340 -19.74 -5.13 -0.31
CA GLU A 340 -20.96 -5.32 0.51
C GLU A 340 -21.96 -4.16 0.33
N THR A 341 -21.51 -3.00 -0.17
CA THR A 341 -22.30 -1.76 -0.32
C THR A 341 -22.75 -1.49 -1.75
N LEU A 342 -21.91 -1.85 -2.72
CA LEU A 342 -22.14 -1.60 -4.15
C LEU A 342 -22.63 -2.86 -4.87
N PRO A 343 -23.40 -2.69 -5.96
CA PRO A 343 -23.72 -3.80 -6.84
C PRO A 343 -22.46 -4.44 -7.43
N PRO A 344 -22.50 -5.76 -7.74
CA PRO A 344 -21.32 -6.50 -8.25
C PRO A 344 -20.64 -5.83 -9.45
N GLU A 345 -21.43 -5.21 -10.36
CA GLU A 345 -20.96 -4.55 -11.58
C GLU A 345 -20.11 -3.29 -11.27
N LYS A 346 -20.34 -2.64 -10.11
CA LYS A 346 -19.66 -1.43 -9.68
C LYS A 346 -18.56 -1.69 -8.64
N ALA A 347 -18.56 -2.86 -8.01
CA ALA A 347 -17.68 -3.16 -6.87
C ALA A 347 -16.19 -3.05 -7.23
N GLY A 348 -15.78 -3.59 -8.37
CA GLY A 348 -14.39 -3.53 -8.84
C GLY A 348 -13.93 -2.11 -9.14
N VAL A 349 -14.75 -1.35 -9.86
CA VAL A 349 -14.49 0.08 -10.18
C VAL A 349 -14.47 0.90 -8.89
N GLY A 350 -15.40 0.64 -7.96
CA GLY A 350 -15.47 1.31 -6.67
C GLY A 350 -14.22 1.09 -5.81
N LEU A 351 -13.70 -0.15 -5.77
CA LEU A 351 -12.44 -0.48 -5.10
C LEU A 351 -11.25 0.29 -5.70
N GLY A 352 -11.15 0.31 -7.04
CA GLY A 352 -10.10 1.03 -7.75
C GLY A 352 -10.18 2.54 -7.50
N LEU A 353 -11.39 3.13 -7.51
CA LEU A 353 -11.60 4.55 -7.24
C LEU A 353 -11.22 4.94 -5.81
N VAL A 354 -11.66 4.18 -4.81
CA VAL A 354 -11.34 4.48 -3.41
C VAL A 354 -9.84 4.37 -3.18
N ASN A 355 -9.21 3.30 -3.67
CA ASN A 355 -7.76 3.12 -3.53
C ASN A 355 -6.97 4.20 -4.29
N GLY A 356 -7.34 4.49 -5.54
CA GLY A 356 -6.68 5.49 -6.37
C GLY A 356 -6.77 6.90 -5.80
N LEU A 357 -7.99 7.37 -5.49
CA LEU A 357 -8.22 8.71 -4.94
C LEU A 357 -7.60 8.87 -3.55
N GLY A 358 -7.65 7.82 -2.70
CA GLY A 358 -6.97 7.84 -1.42
C GLY A 358 -5.45 7.96 -1.57
N THR A 359 -4.86 7.23 -2.51
CA THR A 359 -3.42 7.31 -2.80
C THR A 359 -3.04 8.68 -3.41
N ILE A 360 -3.90 9.25 -4.26
CA ILE A 360 -3.71 10.62 -4.76
C ILE A 360 -3.77 11.62 -3.60
N GLY A 361 -4.66 11.43 -2.61
CA GLY A 361 -4.71 12.26 -1.40
C GLY A 361 -3.37 12.33 -0.68
N PHE A 362 -2.68 11.19 -0.53
CA PHE A 362 -1.31 11.15 -0.01
C PHE A 362 -0.37 12.09 -0.75
N SER A 363 -0.46 12.15 -2.08
CA SER A 363 0.45 12.91 -2.92
C SER A 363 0.36 14.43 -2.73
N PHE A 364 -0.75 14.93 -2.24
CA PHE A 364 -0.90 16.34 -1.88
C PHE A 364 -0.44 16.61 -0.45
N ILE A 365 -0.68 15.68 0.47
CA ILE A 365 -0.40 15.89 1.89
C ILE A 365 1.09 15.75 2.20
N ALA A 366 1.83 14.87 1.53
CA ALA A 366 3.25 14.68 1.82
C ALA A 366 4.10 15.94 1.53
N PRO A 367 3.97 16.65 0.38
CA PRO A 367 4.67 17.91 0.18
C PRO A 367 4.12 19.06 1.05
N LEU A 368 2.82 19.06 1.36
CA LEU A 368 2.24 20.05 2.27
C LEU A 368 2.83 19.90 3.68
N TYR A 369 2.98 18.67 4.17
CA TYR A 369 3.61 18.37 5.45
C TYR A 369 5.04 18.95 5.51
N GLY A 370 5.87 18.63 4.52
CA GLY A 370 7.24 19.15 4.44
C GLY A 370 7.30 20.66 4.22
N GLY A 371 6.43 21.22 3.37
CA GLY A 371 6.35 22.66 3.12
C GLY A 371 5.96 23.47 4.36
N LEU A 372 5.11 22.92 5.23
CA LEU A 372 4.79 23.54 6.53
C LEU A 372 6.00 23.54 7.48
N VAL A 373 6.84 22.49 7.44
CA VAL A 373 8.11 22.48 8.20
C VAL A 373 9.03 23.56 7.68
N ASP A 374 9.21 23.69 6.35
CA ASP A 374 10.04 24.71 5.73
C ASP A 374 9.56 26.13 6.06
N ALA A 375 8.23 26.37 6.01
CA ALA A 375 7.66 27.69 6.23
C ALA A 375 7.71 28.13 7.69
N THR A 376 7.63 27.21 8.65
CA THR A 376 7.53 27.53 10.09
C THR A 376 8.82 27.25 10.86
N GLY A 377 9.77 26.51 10.28
CA GLY A 377 10.96 26.02 10.95
C GLY A 377 10.67 25.01 12.08
N LYS A 378 9.43 24.54 12.19
CA LYS A 378 8.97 23.67 13.28
C LYS A 378 7.92 22.66 12.78
N TYR A 379 7.81 21.53 13.47
CA TYR A 379 6.86 20.47 13.14
C TYR A 379 5.43 20.70 13.67
N TYR A 380 5.16 21.74 14.45
CA TYR A 380 3.84 21.94 15.08
C TYR A 380 2.71 22.03 14.06
N ALA A 381 2.88 22.83 13.00
CA ALA A 381 1.85 23.00 11.96
C ALA A 381 1.63 21.69 11.18
N SER A 382 2.70 21.01 10.81
CA SER A 382 2.65 19.72 10.11
C SER A 382 2.00 18.62 10.97
N ASN A 383 2.34 18.55 12.25
CA ASN A 383 1.74 17.62 13.21
C ASN A 383 0.25 17.92 13.44
N SER A 384 -0.13 19.20 13.52
CA SER A 384 -1.52 19.61 13.64
C SER A 384 -2.34 19.28 12.40
N LEU A 385 -1.75 19.38 11.21
CA LEU A 385 -2.36 18.92 9.95
C LEU A 385 -2.67 17.42 10.00
N LEU A 386 -1.70 16.60 10.40
CA LEU A 386 -1.90 15.14 10.50
C LEU A 386 -2.96 14.76 11.54
N LEU A 387 -2.89 15.38 12.72
CA LEU A 387 -3.87 15.14 13.78
C LEU A 387 -5.27 15.60 13.37
N GLY A 388 -5.39 16.78 12.74
CA GLY A 388 -6.65 17.29 12.21
C GLY A 388 -7.25 16.34 11.17
N GLY A 389 -6.42 15.80 10.28
CA GLY A 389 -6.81 14.76 9.31
C GLY A 389 -7.32 13.48 9.99
N ALA A 390 -6.63 13.00 11.03
CA ALA A 390 -7.03 11.82 11.77
C ALA A 390 -8.34 12.02 12.55
N ILE A 391 -8.54 13.20 13.14
CA ILE A 391 -9.80 13.58 13.82
C ILE A 391 -10.95 13.61 12.80
N LEU A 392 -10.76 14.32 11.68
CA LEU A 392 -11.78 14.44 10.65
C LEU A 392 -12.12 13.07 10.02
N MET A 393 -11.12 12.23 9.80
CA MET A 393 -11.31 10.84 9.38
C MET A 393 -12.22 10.08 10.35
N THR A 394 -11.93 10.14 11.64
CA THR A 394 -12.72 9.46 12.68
C THR A 394 -14.15 9.98 12.73
N ILE A 395 -14.35 11.30 12.57
CA ILE A 395 -15.68 11.92 12.49
C ILE A 395 -16.45 11.40 11.28
N ILE A 396 -15.82 11.36 10.09
CA ILE A 396 -16.44 10.85 8.86
C ILE A 396 -16.88 9.38 9.04
N PHE A 397 -16.03 8.55 9.64
CA PHE A 397 -16.37 7.15 9.89
C PHE A 397 -17.54 7.01 10.89
N THR A 398 -17.54 7.83 11.90
CA THR A 398 -18.58 7.78 12.92
C THR A 398 -19.94 8.25 12.38
N VAL A 399 -19.97 9.34 11.62
CA VAL A 399 -21.20 10.01 11.18
C VAL A 399 -21.71 9.42 9.87
N PHE A 400 -20.87 9.30 8.86
CA PHE A 400 -21.31 9.06 7.47
C PHE A 400 -21.15 7.60 7.02
N LEU A 401 -20.24 6.82 7.64
CA LEU A 401 -20.12 5.41 7.28
C LEU A 401 -21.33 4.63 7.80
N LYS A 402 -21.92 3.81 6.92
CA LYS A 402 -23.04 2.93 7.26
C LYS A 402 -22.54 1.51 7.45
N GLU A 403 -23.23 0.73 8.34
CA GLU A 403 -22.92 -0.67 8.51
C GLU A 403 -23.26 -1.46 7.24
N SER A 404 -22.35 -2.35 6.82
CA SER A 404 -22.50 -3.10 5.56
C SER A 404 -22.46 -4.62 5.74
N TYR A 405 -22.14 -5.14 6.93
CA TYR A 405 -21.95 -6.56 7.16
C TYR A 405 -23.12 -7.40 6.65
N GLY A 406 -22.88 -8.22 5.62
CA GLY A 406 -23.90 -9.06 4.97
C GLY A 406 -24.97 -8.27 4.20
N GLY A 407 -24.73 -7.01 3.83
CA GLY A 407 -25.72 -6.08 3.31
C GLY A 407 -26.46 -6.54 2.04
N LEU A 408 -25.76 -7.04 1.02
CA LEU A 408 -26.40 -7.49 -0.22
C LEU A 408 -27.02 -8.90 -0.12
N SER A 409 -26.48 -9.78 0.72
CA SER A 409 -27.04 -11.12 0.91
C SER A 409 -28.36 -11.12 1.70
N LYS A 410 -28.58 -10.12 2.57
CA LYS A 410 -29.84 -9.98 3.30
C LYS A 410 -30.99 -9.52 2.42
N ASN A 411 -30.74 -8.67 1.44
CA ASN A 411 -31.77 -8.16 0.53
C ASN A 411 -32.23 -9.22 -0.48
N SER A 412 -31.34 -10.14 -0.91
CA SER A 412 -31.72 -11.23 -1.82
C SER A 412 -32.62 -12.28 -1.17
N HIS A 413 -32.56 -12.46 0.16
CA HIS A 413 -33.47 -13.36 0.87
C HIS A 413 -34.85 -12.76 1.19
N VAL A 414 -34.98 -11.42 1.16
CA VAL A 414 -36.27 -10.74 1.35
C VAL A 414 -37.06 -10.72 0.03
N GLU A 415 -36.41 -10.61 -1.12
CA GLU A 415 -37.08 -10.65 -2.43
C GLU A 415 -37.51 -12.07 -2.87
N LEU A 416 -36.92 -13.14 -2.32
CA LEU A 416 -37.30 -14.51 -2.61
C LEU A 416 -38.50 -15.01 -1.72
N ASN A 417 -38.88 -14.23 -0.72
CA ASN A 417 -39.99 -14.53 0.19
C ASN A 417 -41.22 -13.60 0.01
N GLN A 418 -41.24 -12.79 -1.04
CA GLN A 418 -42.42 -12.06 -1.55
C GLN A 418 -42.82 -12.62 -2.93
#